data_a896ce034e2c54bbef96889e602f69a5
#
_entry.id   a896ce034e2c54bbef96889e602f69a5
#
_cell.length_a   1.000
_cell.length_b   1.000
_cell.length_c   1.000
_cell.angle_alpha   90.00
_cell.angle_beta   90.00
_cell.angle_gamma   90.00
#
_symmetry.space_group_name_H-M   'P 1'
#
loop_
_entity.id
_entity.type
_entity.pdbx_description
1 polymer ?
#
loop_
_entity_poly.entity_id
_entity_poly.type
_entity_poly.pdbx_seq_one_letter_code
_entity_poly.pdbx_strand_id
1 'polypeptide(L)'
;MSDRDVHDEASNAGEGPATPPLPVRDRSDLADARLRLLSAARRRIAIYQPALSDDVYGSVAELAELRRLATSGRGAEIRLILHAPEDALRDNHRLVALAQRLSSIVLVRTPLEEVDLAYASSYLLTDQGGYLFLPDARRADGRAALADRAAQAPLLQHFNEGWERSARATAWLPLAL
;
A
#
# COMPACT_ATOMS: atom_id res chain seq x y z
N MET A 1 -0.93 -14.35 -62.63
CA MET A 1 -0.98 -13.06 -61.91
C MET A 1 -1.16 -13.35 -60.47
N SER A 2 -0.07 -13.19 -59.75
CA SER A 2 0.10 -13.63 -58.36
C SER A 2 -0.48 -12.63 -57.43
N ASP A 3 -1.41 -13.08 -56.60
CA ASP A 3 -1.89 -12.36 -55.44
C ASP A 3 -1.07 -12.79 -54.23
N ARG A 4 -0.38 -11.85 -53.59
CA ARG A 4 0.42 -12.08 -52.40
C ARG A 4 -0.38 -11.66 -51.18
N ASP A 5 -0.89 -12.66 -50.49
CA ASP A 5 -1.40 -12.50 -49.13
C ASP A 5 -0.26 -12.08 -48.23
N VAL A 6 -0.33 -10.86 -47.76
CA VAL A 6 0.50 -10.36 -46.64
C VAL A 6 -0.19 -10.76 -45.34
N HIS A 7 0.30 -11.80 -44.73
CA HIS A 7 -0.06 -12.13 -43.36
C HIS A 7 0.52 -11.08 -42.42
N ASP A 8 -0.37 -10.29 -41.87
CA ASP A 8 -0.11 -9.39 -40.74
C ASP A 8 -0.07 -10.27 -39.47
N GLU A 9 1.12 -10.73 -39.10
CA GLU A 9 1.36 -11.34 -37.81
C GLU A 9 1.41 -10.24 -36.78
N ALA A 10 0.23 -9.88 -36.23
CA ALA A 10 0.15 -9.07 -35.03
C ALA A 10 0.84 -9.80 -33.89
N SER A 11 1.98 -9.25 -33.52
CA SER A 11 2.81 -9.64 -32.38
C SER A 11 1.98 -9.66 -31.10
N ASN A 12 1.56 -10.84 -30.69
CA ASN A 12 0.98 -11.10 -29.37
C ASN A 12 2.13 -11.10 -28.35
N ALA A 13 2.54 -9.91 -27.91
CA ALA A 13 3.53 -9.76 -26.87
C ALA A 13 2.97 -10.27 -25.54
N GLY A 14 3.53 -11.36 -25.08
CA GLY A 14 3.26 -12.18 -23.93
C GLY A 14 2.69 -11.51 -22.69
N GLU A 15 1.40 -11.70 -22.48
CA GLU A 15 0.84 -11.73 -21.13
C GLU A 15 1.34 -13.04 -20.48
N GLY A 16 2.27 -12.89 -19.57
CA GLY A 16 2.62 -14.00 -18.67
C GLY A 16 1.37 -14.45 -17.91
N PRO A 17 1.31 -15.68 -17.40
CA PRO A 17 0.14 -16.19 -16.71
C PRO A 17 -0.27 -15.25 -15.60
N ALA A 18 -1.51 -14.76 -15.64
CA ALA A 18 -2.06 -13.85 -14.65
C ALA A 18 -1.95 -14.48 -13.26
N THR A 19 -1.31 -13.78 -12.32
CA THR A 19 -1.23 -14.25 -10.94
C THR A 19 -2.65 -14.34 -10.36
N PRO A 20 -3.06 -15.49 -9.79
CA PRO A 20 -4.41 -15.61 -9.24
C PRO A 20 -4.66 -14.60 -8.13
N PRO A 21 -5.89 -14.06 -8.02
CA PRO A 21 -6.23 -13.14 -6.95
C PRO A 21 -6.14 -13.81 -5.58
N LEU A 22 -5.79 -13.02 -4.56
CA LEU A 22 -5.84 -13.44 -3.16
C LEU A 22 -7.28 -13.27 -2.63
N PRO A 23 -7.82 -14.22 -1.87
CA PRO A 23 -9.13 -14.07 -1.27
C PRO A 23 -9.11 -12.97 -0.18
N VAL A 24 -10.14 -12.13 -0.15
CA VAL A 24 -10.35 -11.10 0.89
C VAL A 24 -11.85 -11.06 1.20
N ARG A 25 -12.34 -12.04 1.94
CA ARG A 25 -13.76 -12.24 2.29
C ARG A 25 -14.08 -11.89 3.73
N ASP A 26 -13.07 -12.00 4.61
CA ASP A 26 -13.18 -11.81 6.04
C ASP A 26 -11.86 -11.31 6.65
N ARG A 27 -11.84 -11.12 7.97
CA ARG A 27 -10.66 -10.63 8.69
C ARG A 27 -9.45 -11.54 8.57
N SER A 28 -9.64 -12.85 8.53
CA SER A 28 -8.56 -13.82 8.39
C SER A 28 -7.92 -13.73 7.02
N ASP A 29 -8.73 -13.74 5.97
CA ASP A 29 -8.28 -13.55 4.59
C ASP A 29 -7.53 -12.21 4.44
N LEU A 30 -8.08 -11.14 5.02
CA LEU A 30 -7.51 -9.80 4.96
C LEU A 30 -6.11 -9.75 5.61
N ALA A 31 -5.96 -10.33 6.80
CA ALA A 31 -4.67 -10.37 7.49
C ALA A 31 -3.65 -11.20 6.70
N ASP A 32 -4.05 -12.33 6.14
CA ASP A 32 -3.20 -13.19 5.33
C ASP A 32 -2.78 -12.49 4.02
N ALA A 33 -3.71 -11.87 3.32
CA ALA A 33 -3.42 -11.13 2.10
C ALA A 33 -2.44 -9.97 2.35
N ARG A 34 -2.66 -9.21 3.41
CA ARG A 34 -1.78 -8.10 3.80
C ARG A 34 -0.37 -8.59 4.12
N LEU A 35 -0.23 -9.64 4.91
CA LEU A 35 1.07 -10.19 5.26
C LEU A 35 1.80 -10.75 4.03
N ARG A 36 1.10 -11.44 3.14
CA ARG A 36 1.68 -11.97 1.90
C ARG A 36 2.17 -10.85 0.98
N LEU A 37 1.42 -9.77 0.86
CA LEU A 37 1.84 -8.60 0.09
C LEU A 37 3.06 -7.91 0.69
N LEU A 38 3.08 -7.71 2.00
CA LEU A 38 4.24 -7.15 2.69
C LEU A 38 5.49 -8.03 2.50
N SER A 39 5.33 -9.35 2.61
CA SER A 39 6.43 -10.31 2.42
C SER A 39 6.97 -10.35 0.98
N ALA A 40 6.10 -10.14 -0.01
CA ALA A 40 6.46 -10.12 -1.42
C ALA A 40 7.13 -8.81 -1.86
N ALA A 41 6.86 -7.71 -1.18
CA ALA A 41 7.46 -6.42 -1.47
C ALA A 41 8.97 -6.44 -1.22
N ARG A 42 9.74 -5.74 -2.04
CA ARG A 42 11.20 -5.74 -1.95
C ARG A 42 11.77 -4.51 -1.23
N ARG A 43 11.32 -3.32 -1.61
CA ARG A 43 11.87 -2.05 -1.08
C ARG A 43 10.84 -0.97 -0.82
N ARG A 44 9.75 -0.93 -1.60
CA ARG A 44 8.79 0.18 -1.57
C ARG A 44 7.38 -0.32 -1.42
N ILE A 45 6.64 0.33 -0.54
CA ILE A 45 5.20 0.18 -0.41
C ILE A 45 4.55 1.55 -0.22
N ALA A 46 3.28 1.62 -0.61
CA ALA A 46 2.42 2.76 -0.36
C ALA A 46 1.14 2.27 0.35
N ILE A 47 0.78 2.91 1.43
CA ILE A 47 -0.38 2.56 2.26
C ILE A 47 -1.29 3.78 2.36
N TYR A 48 -2.54 3.61 1.94
CA TYR A 48 -3.61 4.56 2.22
C TYR A 48 -4.56 3.95 3.24
N GLN A 49 -4.60 4.52 4.43
CA GLN A 49 -5.34 3.98 5.56
C GLN A 49 -6.05 5.11 6.34
N PRO A 50 -7.38 5.30 6.17
CA PRO A 50 -8.09 6.35 6.88
C PRO A 50 -7.93 6.29 8.39
N ALA A 51 -8.13 5.12 8.98
CA ALA A 51 -7.92 4.89 10.41
C ALA A 51 -7.02 3.68 10.62
N LEU A 52 -6.15 3.75 11.62
CA LEU A 52 -5.19 2.71 11.94
C LEU A 52 -5.58 2.04 13.26
N SER A 53 -6.19 0.87 13.19
CA SER A 53 -6.51 0.03 14.36
C SER A 53 -5.35 -0.92 14.69
N ASP A 54 -5.33 -1.45 15.91
CA ASP A 54 -4.21 -2.23 16.44
C ASP A 54 -3.88 -3.49 15.63
N ASP A 55 -4.87 -4.09 15.00
CA ASP A 55 -4.74 -5.28 14.17
C ASP A 55 -4.29 -5.00 12.72
N VAL A 56 -4.17 -3.73 12.37
CA VAL A 56 -3.77 -3.27 11.01
C VAL A 56 -2.34 -2.75 11.06
N TYR A 57 -1.43 -3.42 10.41
CA TYR A 57 0.01 -3.11 10.40
C TYR A 57 0.65 -3.08 11.81
N GLY A 58 0.04 -3.73 12.77
CA GLY A 58 0.47 -3.73 14.17
C GLY A 58 0.85 -5.11 14.73
N SER A 59 0.61 -6.19 13.99
CA SER A 59 1.03 -7.53 14.41
C SER A 59 2.56 -7.68 14.39
N VAL A 60 3.08 -8.62 15.16
CA VAL A 60 4.52 -8.91 15.20
C VAL A 60 5.05 -9.26 13.81
N ALA A 61 4.31 -10.08 13.06
CA ALA A 61 4.70 -10.50 11.72
C ALA A 61 4.68 -9.33 10.71
N GLU A 62 3.65 -8.49 10.73
CA GLU A 62 3.57 -7.32 9.86
C GLU A 62 4.67 -6.30 10.17
N LEU A 63 4.94 -6.04 11.44
CA LEU A 63 6.01 -5.13 11.85
C LEU A 63 7.39 -5.66 11.49
N ALA A 64 7.61 -6.98 11.55
CA ALA A 64 8.84 -7.60 11.09
C ALA A 64 9.07 -7.36 9.59
N GLU A 65 8.03 -7.51 8.76
CA GLU A 65 8.11 -7.25 7.33
C GLU A 65 8.30 -5.77 7.00
N LEU A 66 7.61 -4.89 7.70
CA LEU A 66 7.81 -3.44 7.55
C LEU A 66 9.24 -3.02 7.92
N ARG A 67 9.80 -3.60 8.98
CA ARG A 67 11.20 -3.35 9.37
C ARG A 67 12.17 -3.91 8.32
N ARG A 68 11.91 -5.10 7.79
CA ARG A 68 12.71 -5.69 6.72
C ARG A 68 12.73 -4.77 5.48
N LEU A 69 11.58 -4.28 5.06
CA LEU A 69 11.47 -3.32 3.95
C LEU A 69 12.23 -2.02 4.23
N ALA A 70 12.02 -1.43 5.40
CA ALA A 70 12.64 -0.17 5.77
C ALA A 70 14.16 -0.26 5.87
N THR A 71 14.71 -1.43 6.12
CA THR A 71 16.16 -1.69 6.23
C THR A 71 16.73 -2.42 5.00
N SER A 72 15.99 -2.51 3.92
CA SER A 72 16.39 -3.28 2.72
C SER A 72 17.50 -2.63 1.89
N GLY A 73 17.91 -1.42 2.23
CA GLY A 73 19.02 -0.73 1.57
C GLY A 73 18.59 0.48 0.76
N ARG A 74 19.42 0.86 -0.21
CA ARG A 74 19.17 2.06 -1.04
C ARG A 74 17.82 1.96 -1.77
N GLY A 75 17.03 3.02 -1.70
CA GLY A 75 15.72 3.12 -2.31
C GLY A 75 14.58 2.52 -1.48
N ALA A 76 14.87 2.06 -0.25
CA ALA A 76 13.84 1.65 0.68
C ALA A 76 12.93 2.83 1.04
N GLU A 77 11.62 2.64 0.92
CA GLU A 77 10.65 3.68 1.22
C GLU A 77 9.29 3.08 1.58
N ILE A 78 8.73 3.54 2.68
CA ILE A 78 7.38 3.22 3.12
C ILE A 78 6.61 4.53 3.23
N ARG A 79 5.60 4.71 2.38
CA ARG A 79 4.74 5.89 2.41
C ARG A 79 3.38 5.54 2.97
N LEU A 80 2.93 6.32 3.94
CA LEU A 80 1.60 6.20 4.54
C LEU A 80 0.82 7.50 4.41
N ILE A 81 -0.44 7.39 3.99
CA ILE A 81 -1.43 8.45 4.13
C ILE A 81 -2.43 7.99 5.20
N LEU A 82 -2.53 8.74 6.29
CA LEU A 82 -3.46 8.51 7.40
C LEU A 82 -4.33 9.74 7.61
N HIS A 83 -5.63 9.55 7.88
CA HIS A 83 -6.52 10.69 8.13
C HIS A 83 -6.37 11.27 9.53
N ALA A 84 -6.09 10.43 10.52
CA ALA A 84 -5.98 10.82 11.92
C ALA A 84 -4.72 10.19 12.58
N PRO A 85 -3.51 10.63 12.20
CA PRO A 85 -2.27 10.08 12.76
C PRO A 85 -2.15 10.30 14.28
N GLU A 86 -2.76 11.33 14.83
CA GLU A 86 -2.79 11.62 16.27
C GLU A 86 -3.50 10.53 17.07
N ASP A 87 -4.54 9.91 16.50
CA ASP A 87 -5.26 8.83 17.15
C ASP A 87 -4.38 7.59 17.34
N ALA A 88 -3.63 7.21 16.32
CA ALA A 88 -2.67 6.10 16.42
C ALA A 88 -1.57 6.37 17.45
N LEU A 89 -1.10 7.61 17.55
CA LEU A 89 -0.14 8.02 18.56
C LEU A 89 -0.73 7.90 19.97
N ARG A 90 -1.94 8.43 20.18
CA ARG A 90 -2.65 8.35 21.45
C ARG A 90 -2.91 6.91 21.89
N ASP A 91 -3.25 6.05 20.93
CA ASP A 91 -3.57 4.64 21.18
C ASP A 91 -2.30 3.76 21.26
N ASN A 92 -1.12 4.34 21.20
CA ASN A 92 0.18 3.66 21.23
C ASN A 92 0.33 2.58 20.14
N HIS A 93 -0.14 2.83 18.94
CA HIS A 93 0.01 1.91 17.84
C HIS A 93 1.50 1.60 17.58
N ARG A 94 1.84 0.34 17.44
CA ARG A 94 3.24 -0.11 17.33
C ARG A 94 3.97 0.43 16.10
N LEU A 95 3.26 0.73 15.03
CA LEU A 95 3.82 1.33 13.83
C LEU A 95 4.42 2.71 14.08
N VAL A 96 3.89 3.46 15.04
CA VAL A 96 4.40 4.80 15.41
C VAL A 96 5.87 4.74 15.83
N ALA A 97 6.23 3.78 16.68
CA ALA A 97 7.62 3.61 17.15
C ALA A 97 8.57 3.26 16.00
N LEU A 98 8.14 2.43 15.06
CA LEU A 98 8.92 2.10 13.87
C LEU A 98 9.14 3.34 12.98
N ALA A 99 8.08 4.11 12.74
CA ALA A 99 8.15 5.33 11.94
C ALA A 99 9.07 6.39 12.59
N GLN A 100 9.02 6.53 13.90
CA GLN A 100 9.89 7.46 14.63
C GLN A 100 11.36 7.07 14.56
N ARG A 101 11.67 5.79 14.62
CA ARG A 101 13.05 5.28 14.49
C ARG A 101 13.62 5.41 13.09
N LEU A 102 12.79 5.28 12.07
CA LEU A 102 13.19 5.24 10.66
C LEU A 102 12.50 6.36 9.88
N SER A 103 12.45 7.56 10.45
CA SER A 103 11.66 8.69 9.95
C SER A 103 12.10 9.24 8.58
N SER A 104 13.28 8.89 8.11
CA SER A 104 13.75 9.20 6.76
C SER A 104 13.27 8.20 5.69
N ILE A 105 12.75 7.05 6.11
CA ILE A 105 12.31 5.95 5.24
C ILE A 105 10.82 5.71 5.36
N VAL A 106 10.30 5.73 6.58
CA VAL A 106 8.85 5.63 6.86
C VAL A 106 8.29 7.04 6.90
N LEU A 107 7.65 7.43 5.81
CA LEU A 107 7.11 8.76 5.61
C LEU A 107 5.60 8.74 5.81
N VAL A 108 5.10 9.62 6.65
CA VAL A 108 3.68 9.70 7.00
C VAL A 108 3.14 11.07 6.67
N ARG A 109 2.04 11.11 5.93
CA ARG A 109 1.32 12.32 5.57
C ARG A 109 -0.16 12.22 5.93
N THR A 110 -0.77 13.37 6.11
CA THR A 110 -2.22 13.49 6.36
C THR A 110 -2.85 14.39 5.30
N PRO A 111 -4.03 14.03 4.75
CA PRO A 111 -4.75 14.89 3.82
C PRO A 111 -5.17 16.20 4.47
N LEU A 112 -5.18 17.27 3.67
CA LEU A 112 -5.64 18.59 4.11
C LEU A 112 -7.00 18.94 3.50
N GLU A 113 -7.31 18.40 2.33
CA GLU A 113 -8.52 18.75 1.60
C GLU A 113 -9.70 17.86 2.03
N GLU A 114 -10.86 18.46 2.11
CA GLU A 114 -12.09 17.79 2.55
C GLU A 114 -12.46 16.60 1.65
N VAL A 115 -12.22 16.70 0.36
CA VAL A 115 -12.46 15.61 -0.60
C VAL A 115 -11.60 14.38 -0.30
N ASP A 116 -10.35 14.59 0.08
CA ASP A 116 -9.44 13.49 0.44
C ASP A 116 -9.80 12.90 1.81
N LEU A 117 -10.19 13.73 2.78
CA LEU A 117 -10.65 13.26 4.09
C LEU A 117 -11.98 12.50 4.04
N ALA A 118 -12.78 12.72 2.99
CA ALA A 118 -14.01 11.97 2.74
C ALA A 118 -13.77 10.59 2.08
N TYR A 119 -12.56 10.31 1.62
CA TYR A 119 -12.22 9.04 0.98
C TYR A 119 -12.23 7.91 2.01
N ALA A 120 -13.16 6.96 1.86
CA ALA A 120 -13.44 5.94 2.86
C ALA A 120 -12.78 4.57 2.57
N SER A 121 -12.13 4.42 1.44
CA SER A 121 -11.44 3.18 1.05
C SER A 121 -10.04 3.12 1.65
N SER A 122 -9.49 1.91 1.73
CA SER A 122 -8.09 1.69 2.07
C SER A 122 -7.40 0.80 1.05
N TYR A 123 -6.08 0.96 0.91
CA TYR A 123 -5.30 0.08 0.04
C TYR A 123 -3.84 0.03 0.43
N LEU A 124 -3.20 -1.08 0.07
CA LEU A 124 -1.77 -1.33 0.12
C LEU A 124 -1.27 -1.59 -1.29
N LEU A 125 -0.19 -0.93 -1.69
CA LEU A 125 0.46 -1.09 -3.00
C LEU A 125 1.91 -1.50 -2.79
N THR A 126 2.39 -2.44 -3.61
CA THR A 126 3.77 -2.92 -3.54
C THR A 126 4.55 -2.61 -4.80
N ASP A 127 5.88 -2.59 -4.69
CA ASP A 127 6.80 -2.43 -5.82
C ASP A 127 6.86 -3.64 -6.76
N GLN A 128 6.16 -4.72 -6.42
CA GLN A 128 5.99 -5.90 -7.28
C GLN A 128 4.69 -5.87 -8.09
N GLY A 129 3.98 -4.75 -8.12
CA GLY A 129 2.68 -4.63 -8.77
C GLY A 129 1.53 -5.21 -7.96
N GLY A 130 1.77 -5.54 -6.70
CA GLY A 130 0.75 -6.08 -5.80
C GLY A 130 -0.17 -5.00 -5.25
N TYR A 131 -1.39 -5.38 -4.95
CA TYR A 131 -2.37 -4.50 -4.31
C TYR A 131 -3.31 -5.26 -3.38
N LEU A 132 -3.80 -4.56 -2.39
CA LEU A 132 -4.93 -4.92 -1.56
C LEU A 132 -5.85 -3.71 -1.51
N PHE A 133 -7.11 -3.86 -1.88
CA PHE A 133 -8.08 -2.76 -1.91
C PHE A 133 -9.34 -3.13 -1.14
N LEU A 134 -9.71 -2.29 -0.17
CA LEU A 134 -10.97 -2.36 0.56
C LEU A 134 -11.84 -1.17 0.15
N PRO A 135 -12.97 -1.38 -0.52
CA PRO A 135 -13.90 -0.29 -0.86
C PRO A 135 -14.37 0.52 0.34
N ASP A 136 -14.57 -0.15 1.47
CA ASP A 136 -14.82 0.47 2.77
C ASP A 136 -13.74 -0.01 3.76
N ALA A 137 -12.92 0.91 4.23
CA ALA A 137 -11.82 0.63 5.15
C ALA A 137 -12.26 0.01 6.49
N ARG A 138 -13.54 0.15 6.86
CA ARG A 138 -14.11 -0.41 8.08
C ARG A 138 -14.54 -1.87 7.93
N ARG A 139 -14.58 -2.39 6.71
CA ARG A 139 -14.98 -3.76 6.39
C ARG A 139 -13.77 -4.60 6.02
N ALA A 140 -13.93 -5.92 6.13
CA ALA A 140 -12.85 -6.86 5.85
C ALA A 140 -12.98 -7.54 4.47
N ASP A 141 -13.84 -7.05 3.61
CA ASP A 141 -14.06 -7.57 2.26
C ASP A 141 -13.48 -6.65 1.19
N GLY A 142 -12.80 -7.24 0.22
CA GLY A 142 -12.15 -6.47 -0.82
C GLY A 142 -11.51 -7.32 -1.91
N ARG A 143 -10.46 -6.79 -2.50
CA ARG A 143 -9.72 -7.41 -3.61
C ARG A 143 -8.22 -7.32 -3.36
N ALA A 144 -7.49 -8.36 -3.75
CA ALA A 144 -6.04 -8.36 -3.66
C ALA A 144 -5.41 -9.27 -4.71
N ALA A 145 -4.21 -8.93 -5.13
CA ALA A 145 -3.33 -9.79 -5.93
C ALA A 145 -1.87 -9.49 -5.62
N LEU A 146 -1.02 -10.49 -5.69
CA LEU A 146 0.43 -10.31 -5.48
C LEU A 146 1.09 -9.54 -6.61
N ALA A 147 0.57 -9.65 -7.83
CA ALA A 147 1.09 -8.95 -9.00
C ALA A 147 -0.04 -8.76 -10.03
N ASP A 148 -0.57 -7.56 -10.10
CA ASP A 148 -1.55 -7.11 -11.10
C ASP A 148 -1.39 -5.61 -11.30
N ARG A 149 -0.49 -5.22 -12.18
CA ARG A 149 -0.18 -3.80 -12.40
C ARG A 149 -1.32 -3.03 -13.01
N ALA A 150 -2.16 -3.68 -13.80
CA ALA A 150 -3.33 -3.03 -14.40
C ALA A 150 -4.37 -2.64 -13.34
N ALA A 151 -4.65 -3.53 -12.39
CA ALA A 151 -5.53 -3.25 -11.26
C ALA A 151 -4.90 -2.27 -10.25
N GLN A 152 -3.58 -2.31 -10.08
CA GLN A 152 -2.86 -1.40 -9.19
C GLN A 152 -2.81 0.04 -9.72
N ALA A 153 -2.71 0.24 -11.03
CA ALA A 153 -2.40 1.53 -11.64
C ALA A 153 -3.36 2.67 -11.23
N PRO A 154 -4.69 2.52 -11.20
CA PRO A 154 -5.57 3.58 -10.74
C PRO A 154 -5.37 3.95 -9.26
N LEU A 155 -5.06 2.96 -8.42
CA LEU A 155 -4.79 3.18 -7.00
C LEU A 155 -3.46 3.91 -6.80
N LEU A 156 -2.44 3.55 -7.57
CA LEU A 156 -1.14 4.22 -7.53
C LEU A 156 -1.26 5.68 -7.98
N GLN A 157 -2.03 5.97 -9.02
CA GLN A 157 -2.31 7.32 -9.45
C GLN A 157 -3.02 8.11 -8.35
N HIS A 158 -4.07 7.56 -7.77
CA HIS A 158 -4.78 8.18 -6.65
C HIS A 158 -3.86 8.47 -5.47
N PHE A 159 -2.99 7.51 -5.12
CA PHE A 159 -2.03 7.68 -4.03
C PHE A 159 -1.06 8.83 -4.32
N ASN A 160 -0.47 8.87 -5.50
CA ASN A 160 0.50 9.91 -5.86
C ASN A 160 -0.12 11.31 -5.85
N GLU A 161 -1.33 11.45 -6.39
CA GLU A 161 -2.06 12.72 -6.36
C GLU A 161 -2.41 13.14 -4.93
N GLY A 162 -2.90 12.21 -4.11
CA GLY A 162 -3.20 12.46 -2.70
C GLY A 162 -1.96 12.78 -1.88
N TRP A 163 -0.84 12.13 -2.18
CA TRP A 163 0.44 12.41 -1.53
C TRP A 163 0.91 13.84 -1.75
N GLU A 164 0.84 14.32 -2.98
CA GLU A 164 1.25 15.69 -3.32
C GLU A 164 0.37 16.77 -2.65
N ARG A 165 -0.92 16.48 -2.43
CA ARG A 165 -1.85 17.39 -1.74
C ARG A 165 -1.84 17.28 -0.22
N SER A 166 -1.11 16.32 0.33
CA SER A 166 -1.09 16.04 1.77
C SER A 166 0.05 16.77 2.47
N ALA A 167 -0.02 16.87 3.79
CA ALA A 167 1.02 17.45 4.63
C ALA A 167 1.69 16.37 5.48
N ARG A 168 2.94 16.61 5.84
CA ARG A 168 3.69 15.74 6.74
C ARG A 168 2.97 15.63 8.09
N ALA A 169 2.81 14.40 8.58
CA ALA A 169 2.21 14.13 9.89
C ALA A 169 3.24 14.42 11.00
N THR A 170 3.25 15.65 11.49
CA THR A 170 4.23 16.11 12.50
C THR A 170 4.07 15.40 13.85
N ALA A 171 2.88 14.88 14.15
CA ALA A 171 2.63 14.12 15.38
C ALA A 171 3.50 12.86 15.52
N TRP A 172 3.94 12.28 14.42
CA TRP A 172 4.79 11.08 14.42
C TRP A 172 6.28 11.38 14.32
N LEU A 173 6.68 12.63 14.25
CA LEU A 173 8.09 12.97 14.25
C LEU A 173 8.71 12.71 15.63
N PRO A 174 9.98 12.27 15.69
CA PRO A 174 10.69 12.19 16.96
C PRO A 174 10.71 13.56 17.63
N LEU A 175 10.50 13.57 18.94
CA LEU A 175 10.69 14.80 19.70
C LEU A 175 12.15 15.21 19.58
N ALA A 176 12.40 16.45 19.17
CA ALA A 176 13.73 17.01 19.21
C ALA A 176 14.14 17.15 20.70
N LEU A 177 15.20 16.46 21.10
CA LEU A 177 15.83 16.59 22.40
C LEU A 177 16.73 17.82 22.43
#